data_729a3820098890e75befbc592e07b3d4
#
_entry.id   729a3820098890e75befbc592e07b3d4
#
_cell.length_a   1.000
_cell.length_b   1.000
_cell.length_c   1.000
_cell.angle_alpha   90.00
_cell.angle_beta   90.00
_cell.angle_gamma   90.00
#
_symmetry.space_group_name_H-M   'P 1'
#
loop_
_entity.id
_entity.type
_entity.pdbx_description
1 polymer ?
#
loop_
_entity_poly.entity_id
_entity_poly.type
_entity_poly.pdbx_seq_one_letter_code
_entity_poly.pdbx_strand_id
1 'polypeptide(L)'
;MLRIAFCDDDLAVLNELNTLLDKYRTERRQDMVYAAFRSPLELLAQLEKGMQLDILFLDVLMPGENGIEAAKEIRQYDRNVKIIFLTSSAEFAVQSYTVGAYFYQLKPIWEDSFFRLMDSVIAECEKAQQNSLIVRSKTGLCRVSLDKLEYCEVSGRTLLFHLEDGRVLESSGSMDELCGQLLLYRNFLKPHRSYLVNMEYIQSISHRFLTMADQTEIPIPHGKCSEIKNAYLEYAFQRKQVFLS
;
A
#
# COMPACT_ATOMS: atom_id res chain seq x y z
N MET A 1 -3.95 -10.96 -11.49
CA MET A 1 -2.73 -11.84 -11.51
C MET A 1 -1.74 -11.30 -10.51
N LEU A 2 -1.43 -12.06 -9.46
CA LEU A 2 -0.44 -11.73 -8.41
C LEU A 2 0.97 -12.15 -8.87
N ARG A 3 1.98 -11.35 -8.51
CA ARG A 3 3.39 -11.59 -8.86
C ARG A 3 4.16 -11.86 -7.58
N ILE A 4 4.68 -13.06 -7.45
CA ILE A 4 5.33 -13.56 -6.24
C ILE A 4 6.79 -13.88 -6.56
N ALA A 5 7.69 -13.62 -5.63
CA ALA A 5 9.06 -14.11 -5.73
C ALA A 5 9.47 -14.85 -4.45
N PHE A 6 10.38 -15.80 -4.63
CA PHE A 6 11.12 -16.47 -3.56
C PHE A 6 12.60 -16.17 -3.73
N CYS A 7 13.28 -15.91 -2.63
CA CYS A 7 14.73 -15.72 -2.63
C CYS A 7 15.33 -16.52 -1.47
N ASP A 8 16.04 -17.59 -1.80
CA ASP A 8 16.64 -18.54 -0.85
C ASP A 8 17.79 -19.27 -1.55
N ASP A 9 18.93 -19.45 -0.91
CA ASP A 9 20.07 -20.17 -1.51
C ASP A 9 19.87 -21.69 -1.52
N ASP A 10 18.98 -22.23 -0.67
CA ASP A 10 18.65 -23.64 -0.60
C ASP A 10 17.60 -24.04 -1.65
N LEU A 11 18.04 -24.81 -2.65
CA LEU A 11 17.16 -25.35 -3.69
C LEU A 11 16.03 -26.24 -3.14
N ALA A 12 16.24 -26.92 -2.02
CA ALA A 12 15.21 -27.77 -1.45
C ALA A 12 14.05 -26.89 -0.92
N VAL A 13 14.35 -25.78 -0.28
CA VAL A 13 13.36 -24.79 0.18
C VAL A 13 12.61 -24.17 -0.99
N LEU A 14 13.33 -23.76 -2.06
CA LEU A 14 12.69 -23.23 -3.26
C LEU A 14 11.73 -24.23 -3.92
N ASN A 15 12.11 -25.52 -4.00
CA ASN A 15 11.25 -26.57 -4.54
C ASN A 15 10.02 -26.83 -3.64
N GLU A 16 10.19 -26.80 -2.31
CA GLU A 16 9.09 -26.92 -1.37
C GLU A 16 8.10 -25.78 -1.52
N LEU A 17 8.60 -24.52 -1.59
CA LEU A 17 7.77 -23.33 -1.82
C LEU A 17 7.02 -23.38 -3.15
N ASN A 18 7.69 -23.82 -4.23
CA ASN A 18 7.05 -24.01 -5.52
C ASN A 18 5.90 -25.02 -5.44
N THR A 19 6.12 -26.15 -4.73
CA THR A 19 5.11 -27.20 -4.56
C THR A 19 3.92 -26.69 -3.76
N LEU A 20 4.17 -25.99 -2.65
CA LEU A 20 3.13 -25.40 -1.80
C LEU A 20 2.32 -24.35 -2.56
N LEU A 21 3.00 -23.51 -3.36
CA LEU A 21 2.32 -22.45 -4.13
C LEU A 21 1.49 -23.01 -5.28
N ASP A 22 1.97 -24.05 -5.99
CA ASP A 22 1.20 -24.72 -7.05
C ASP A 22 -0.06 -25.38 -6.48
N LYS A 23 0.07 -25.99 -5.30
CA LYS A 23 -1.08 -26.58 -4.59
C LYS A 23 -2.06 -25.48 -4.17
N TYR A 24 -1.57 -24.41 -3.54
CA TYR A 24 -2.38 -23.27 -3.15
C TYR A 24 -3.12 -22.66 -4.35
N ARG A 25 -2.40 -22.40 -5.46
CA ARG A 25 -2.96 -21.86 -6.71
C ARG A 25 -4.12 -22.71 -7.22
N THR A 26 -3.96 -24.04 -7.19
CA THR A 26 -4.96 -24.97 -7.67
C THR A 26 -6.18 -25.01 -6.76
N GLU A 27 -5.98 -25.10 -5.44
CA GLU A 27 -7.07 -25.22 -4.47
C GLU A 27 -7.87 -23.92 -4.32
N ARG A 28 -7.20 -22.76 -4.31
CA ARG A 28 -7.83 -21.45 -4.19
C ARG A 28 -8.26 -20.84 -5.52
N ARG A 29 -7.91 -21.46 -6.66
CA ARG A 29 -8.14 -20.97 -8.03
C ARG A 29 -7.61 -19.55 -8.20
N GLN A 30 -6.44 -19.26 -7.59
CA GLN A 30 -5.85 -17.92 -7.59
C GLN A 30 -5.00 -17.69 -8.83
N ASP A 31 -5.21 -16.56 -9.51
CA ASP A 31 -4.41 -16.15 -10.66
C ASP A 31 -3.10 -15.53 -10.19
N MET A 32 -1.98 -16.26 -10.36
CA MET A 32 -0.65 -15.84 -9.91
C MET A 32 0.47 -16.38 -10.79
N VAL A 33 1.56 -15.63 -10.83
CA VAL A 33 2.85 -16.04 -11.40
C VAL A 33 3.91 -15.91 -10.32
N TYR A 34 4.93 -16.74 -10.39
CA TYR A 34 6.03 -16.67 -9.42
C TYR A 34 7.38 -16.92 -10.08
N ALA A 35 8.43 -16.41 -9.42
CA ALA A 35 9.83 -16.61 -9.81
C ALA A 35 10.66 -16.95 -8.56
N ALA A 36 11.69 -17.78 -8.77
CA ALA A 36 12.62 -18.17 -7.71
C ALA A 36 14.01 -17.62 -8.01
N PHE A 37 14.68 -17.10 -6.99
CA PHE A 37 16.01 -16.53 -7.02
C PHE A 37 16.87 -17.22 -5.97
N ARG A 38 18.15 -17.45 -6.29
CA ARG A 38 19.08 -18.06 -5.35
C ARG A 38 19.95 -17.04 -4.63
N SER A 39 19.82 -15.78 -4.96
CA SER A 39 20.59 -14.68 -4.38
C SER A 39 19.80 -13.39 -4.44
N PRO A 40 19.88 -12.53 -3.42
CA PRO A 40 19.34 -11.18 -3.45
C PRO A 40 19.85 -10.33 -4.61
N LEU A 41 21.10 -10.51 -5.03
CA LEU A 41 21.67 -9.78 -6.17
C LEU A 41 20.94 -10.10 -7.48
N GLU A 42 20.59 -11.37 -7.70
CA GLU A 42 19.79 -11.76 -8.87
C GLU A 42 18.41 -11.11 -8.85
N LEU A 43 17.76 -11.10 -7.68
CA LEU A 43 16.47 -10.46 -7.49
C LEU A 43 16.54 -8.96 -7.74
N LEU A 44 17.49 -8.27 -7.12
CA LEU A 44 17.69 -6.81 -7.26
C LEU A 44 17.94 -6.44 -8.72
N ALA A 45 18.75 -7.19 -9.45
CA ALA A 45 19.01 -6.97 -10.88
C ALA A 45 17.72 -7.09 -11.74
N GLN A 46 16.74 -7.89 -11.33
CA GLN A 46 15.44 -7.95 -12.03
C GLN A 46 14.53 -6.79 -11.64
N LEU A 47 14.56 -6.35 -10.39
CA LEU A 47 13.82 -5.16 -9.92
C LEU A 47 14.32 -3.90 -10.63
N GLU A 48 15.64 -3.75 -10.81
CA GLU A 48 16.25 -2.66 -11.58
C GLU A 48 15.78 -2.63 -13.04
N LYS A 49 15.53 -3.79 -13.65
CA LYS A 49 14.99 -3.93 -15.01
C LYS A 49 13.47 -3.68 -15.08
N GLY A 50 12.84 -3.31 -13.96
CA GLY A 50 11.43 -3.00 -13.90
C GLY A 50 10.52 -4.18 -13.55
N MET A 51 11.06 -5.30 -13.04
CA MET A 51 10.25 -6.35 -12.45
C MET A 51 9.44 -5.79 -11.29
N GLN A 52 8.16 -6.11 -11.25
CA GLN A 52 7.27 -5.70 -10.17
C GLN A 52 6.79 -6.92 -9.40
N LEU A 53 6.71 -6.80 -8.08
CA LEU A 53 6.28 -7.86 -7.18
C LEU A 53 5.15 -7.39 -6.28
N ASP A 54 4.22 -8.29 -5.97
CA ASP A 54 3.18 -8.06 -4.97
C ASP A 54 3.58 -8.71 -3.64
N ILE A 55 4.24 -9.88 -3.67
CA ILE A 55 4.69 -10.64 -2.50
C ILE A 55 6.12 -11.15 -2.73
N LEU A 56 6.96 -11.03 -1.72
CA LEU A 56 8.32 -11.56 -1.71
C LEU A 56 8.54 -12.41 -0.45
N PHE A 57 8.89 -13.68 -0.64
CA PHE A 57 9.47 -14.52 0.41
C PHE A 57 10.99 -14.43 0.32
N LEU A 58 11.64 -14.08 1.44
CA LEU A 58 13.07 -13.79 1.48
C LEU A 58 13.71 -14.48 2.68
N ASP A 59 14.71 -15.33 2.43
CA ASP A 59 15.53 -15.81 3.54
C ASP A 59 16.40 -14.68 4.10
N VAL A 60 16.66 -14.74 5.39
CA VAL A 60 17.54 -13.81 6.08
C VAL A 60 19.00 -14.26 6.01
N LEU A 61 19.22 -15.57 6.10
CA LEU A 61 20.53 -16.18 6.20
C LEU A 61 20.94 -16.82 4.88
N MET A 62 21.64 -16.09 4.04
CA MET A 62 22.21 -16.59 2.80
C MET A 62 23.74 -16.40 2.80
N PRO A 63 24.51 -17.31 2.17
CA PRO A 63 25.98 -17.23 2.15
C PRO A 63 26.48 -15.91 1.56
N GLY A 64 27.17 -15.10 2.39
CA GLY A 64 27.74 -13.82 1.97
C GLY A 64 26.74 -12.67 1.86
N GLU A 65 25.46 -12.89 2.14
CA GLU A 65 24.39 -11.90 1.98
C GLU A 65 23.43 -11.94 3.18
N ASN A 66 22.87 -10.79 3.54
CA ASN A 66 21.89 -10.66 4.61
C ASN A 66 20.55 -10.22 4.03
N GLY A 67 19.51 -11.04 4.20
CA GLY A 67 18.17 -10.75 3.67
C GLY A 67 17.56 -9.46 4.24
N ILE A 68 17.93 -9.03 5.45
CA ILE A 68 17.47 -7.74 6.01
C ILE A 68 18.07 -6.57 5.22
N GLU A 69 19.37 -6.63 4.90
CA GLU A 69 20.01 -5.59 4.08
C GLU A 69 19.44 -5.58 2.67
N ALA A 70 19.26 -6.76 2.07
CA ALA A 70 18.59 -6.88 0.78
C ALA A 70 17.17 -6.27 0.81
N ALA A 71 16.41 -6.49 1.87
CA ALA A 71 15.09 -5.89 2.03
C ALA A 71 15.14 -4.36 2.09
N LYS A 72 16.16 -3.77 2.72
CA LYS A 72 16.37 -2.30 2.73
C LYS A 72 16.60 -1.76 1.31
N GLU A 73 17.40 -2.46 0.51
CA GLU A 73 17.65 -2.09 -0.89
C GLU A 73 16.38 -2.25 -1.72
N ILE A 74 15.65 -3.35 -1.57
CA ILE A 74 14.37 -3.58 -2.25
C ILE A 74 13.37 -2.45 -1.95
N ARG A 75 13.34 -1.93 -0.71
CA ARG A 75 12.47 -0.80 -0.32
C ARG A 75 12.79 0.51 -1.04
N GLN A 76 13.99 0.65 -1.61
CA GLN A 76 14.32 1.81 -2.46
C GLN A 76 13.64 1.72 -3.83
N TYR A 77 13.42 0.51 -4.35
CA TYR A 77 12.73 0.25 -5.61
C TYR A 77 11.22 0.09 -5.44
N ASP A 78 10.79 -0.65 -4.43
CA ASP A 78 9.37 -0.90 -4.15
C ASP A 78 9.07 -0.85 -2.64
N ARG A 79 8.34 0.19 -2.25
CA ARG A 79 7.89 0.38 -0.86
C ARG A 79 6.65 -0.45 -0.52
N ASN A 80 5.95 -1.00 -1.51
CA ASN A 80 4.63 -1.61 -1.33
C ASN A 80 4.67 -3.14 -1.34
N VAL A 81 5.72 -3.77 -1.90
CA VAL A 81 5.86 -5.23 -1.92
C VAL A 81 5.73 -5.80 -0.51
N LYS A 82 4.92 -6.83 -0.35
CA LYS A 82 4.75 -7.53 0.95
C LYS A 82 5.92 -8.47 1.16
N ILE A 83 6.90 -8.05 1.98
CA ILE A 83 8.07 -8.88 2.31
C ILE A 83 7.71 -9.81 3.47
N ILE A 84 7.89 -11.10 3.24
CA ILE A 84 7.73 -12.16 4.22
C ILE A 84 9.10 -12.80 4.40
N PHE A 85 9.68 -12.63 5.58
CA PHE A 85 10.91 -13.35 5.88
C PHE A 85 10.61 -14.80 6.20
N LEU A 86 11.39 -15.69 5.61
CA LEU A 86 11.30 -17.13 5.80
C LEU A 86 12.70 -17.66 6.11
N THR A 87 12.97 -17.97 7.38
CA THR A 87 14.34 -18.24 7.82
C THR A 87 14.39 -19.26 8.97
N SER A 88 15.55 -19.87 9.18
CA SER A 88 15.79 -20.76 10.32
C SER A 88 16.17 -20.05 11.63
N SER A 89 16.47 -18.72 11.58
CA SER A 89 16.84 -17.95 12.76
C SER A 89 15.72 -17.05 13.27
N ALA A 90 15.50 -17.01 14.59
CA ALA A 90 14.58 -16.05 15.23
C ALA A 90 15.24 -14.71 15.57
N GLU A 91 16.56 -14.60 15.49
CA GLU A 91 17.35 -13.45 15.99
C GLU A 91 17.04 -12.15 15.26
N PHE A 92 16.64 -12.23 13.98
CA PHE A 92 16.38 -11.09 13.13
C PHE A 92 14.93 -10.60 13.15
N ALA A 93 14.05 -11.24 13.93
CA ALA A 93 12.64 -10.89 13.96
C ALA A 93 12.39 -9.42 14.33
N VAL A 94 13.15 -8.86 15.29
CA VAL A 94 13.03 -7.45 15.67
C VAL A 94 13.51 -6.53 14.52
N GLN A 95 14.57 -6.92 13.81
CA GLN A 95 15.12 -6.12 12.72
C GLN A 95 14.17 -6.09 11.50
N SER A 96 13.37 -7.15 11.30
CA SER A 96 12.40 -7.20 10.19
C SER A 96 11.38 -6.08 10.24
N TYR A 97 11.04 -5.55 11.43
CA TYR A 97 10.15 -4.38 11.57
C TYR A 97 10.74 -3.12 10.95
N THR A 98 12.07 -2.96 10.95
CA THR A 98 12.73 -1.74 10.41
C THR A 98 12.59 -1.61 8.90
N VAL A 99 12.34 -2.73 8.20
CA VAL A 99 12.12 -2.77 6.75
C VAL A 99 10.64 -2.89 6.38
N GLY A 100 9.73 -2.78 7.36
CA GLY A 100 8.30 -2.93 7.13
C GLY A 100 7.94 -4.32 6.59
N ALA A 101 8.51 -5.38 7.17
CA ALA A 101 8.13 -6.75 6.80
C ALA A 101 6.66 -7.00 7.12
N TYR A 102 5.98 -7.69 6.20
CA TYR A 102 4.59 -8.10 6.41
C TYR A 102 4.50 -9.22 7.44
N PHE A 103 5.42 -10.17 7.38
CA PHE A 103 5.45 -11.31 8.29
C PHE A 103 6.88 -11.86 8.45
N TYR A 104 7.12 -12.56 9.57
CA TYR A 104 8.35 -13.28 9.84
C TYR A 104 8.02 -14.71 10.21
N GLN A 105 8.40 -15.68 9.34
CA GLN A 105 8.09 -17.09 9.47
C GLN A 105 9.35 -17.90 9.68
N LEU A 106 9.36 -18.72 10.71
CA LEU A 106 10.45 -19.70 10.92
C LEU A 106 10.23 -20.95 10.05
N LYS A 107 11.32 -21.44 9.47
CA LYS A 107 11.38 -22.76 8.84
C LYS A 107 11.32 -23.85 9.94
N PRO A 108 10.70 -25.03 9.70
CA PRO A 108 10.06 -25.47 8.46
C PRO A 108 8.69 -24.84 8.24
N ILE A 109 8.28 -24.77 6.98
CA ILE A 109 6.96 -24.24 6.60
C ILE A 109 5.98 -25.40 6.56
N TRP A 110 4.94 -25.32 7.39
CA TRP A 110 3.82 -26.27 7.35
C TRP A 110 2.75 -25.75 6.38
N GLU A 111 2.20 -26.64 5.56
CA GLU A 111 1.20 -26.33 4.54
C GLU A 111 0.04 -25.47 5.08
N ASP A 112 -0.57 -25.88 6.21
CA ASP A 112 -1.67 -25.12 6.81
C ASP A 112 -1.26 -23.69 7.23
N SER A 113 -0.03 -23.52 7.70
CA SER A 113 0.51 -22.19 8.08
C SER A 113 0.77 -21.34 6.86
N PHE A 114 1.33 -21.95 5.81
CA PHE A 114 1.57 -21.29 4.53
C PHE A 114 0.26 -20.83 3.89
N PHE A 115 -0.76 -21.69 3.87
CA PHE A 115 -2.04 -21.35 3.28
C PHE A 115 -2.73 -20.19 4.02
N ARG A 116 -2.73 -20.21 5.36
CA ARG A 116 -3.28 -19.08 6.15
C ARG A 116 -2.51 -17.78 5.90
N LEU A 117 -1.19 -17.85 5.80
CA LEU A 117 -0.35 -16.69 5.50
C LEU A 117 -0.66 -16.15 4.10
N MET A 118 -0.76 -17.03 3.11
CA MET A 118 -1.13 -16.66 1.74
C MET A 118 -2.53 -16.05 1.67
N ASP A 119 -3.54 -16.66 2.31
CA ASP A 119 -4.91 -16.11 2.38
C ASP A 119 -4.88 -14.67 2.97
N SER A 120 -4.10 -14.44 4.03
CA SER A 120 -3.98 -13.13 4.68
C SER A 120 -3.27 -12.09 3.81
N VAL A 121 -2.10 -12.43 3.25
CA VAL A 121 -1.31 -11.48 2.45
C VAL A 121 -1.99 -11.14 1.13
N ILE A 122 -2.66 -12.09 0.50
CA ILE A 122 -3.42 -11.86 -0.73
C ILE A 122 -4.59 -10.93 -0.47
N ALA A 123 -5.37 -11.17 0.59
CA ALA A 123 -6.46 -10.27 0.97
C ALA A 123 -5.98 -8.83 1.18
N GLU A 124 -4.78 -8.65 1.77
CA GLU A 124 -4.19 -7.32 1.94
C GLU A 124 -3.73 -6.70 0.60
N CYS A 125 -3.16 -7.51 -0.31
CA CYS A 125 -2.81 -7.06 -1.66
C CYS A 125 -4.06 -6.65 -2.47
N GLU A 126 -5.13 -7.43 -2.40
CA GLU A 126 -6.40 -7.15 -3.09
C GLU A 126 -7.05 -5.87 -2.53
N LYS A 127 -7.07 -5.70 -1.22
CA LYS A 127 -7.55 -4.48 -0.57
C LYS A 127 -6.75 -3.25 -1.02
N ALA A 128 -5.42 -3.35 -1.07
CA ALA A 128 -4.56 -2.29 -1.58
C ALA A 128 -4.79 -2.01 -3.08
N GLN A 129 -5.18 -3.03 -3.86
CA GLN A 129 -5.54 -2.85 -5.28
C GLN A 129 -6.89 -2.15 -5.44
N GLN A 130 -7.89 -2.53 -4.66
CA GLN A 130 -9.21 -1.90 -4.67
C GLN A 130 -9.15 -0.44 -4.22
N ASN A 131 -8.26 -0.12 -3.27
CA ASN A 131 -8.06 1.22 -2.74
C ASN A 131 -7.02 2.02 -3.53
N SER A 132 -7.07 1.97 -4.86
CA SER A 132 -6.16 2.74 -5.71
C SER A 132 -6.90 3.41 -6.87
N LEU A 133 -6.42 4.61 -7.21
CA LEU A 133 -6.88 5.41 -8.35
C LEU A 133 -5.82 5.39 -9.45
N ILE A 134 -6.22 5.23 -10.70
CA ILE A 134 -5.33 5.42 -11.86
C ILE A 134 -5.46 6.88 -12.31
N VAL A 135 -4.40 7.64 -12.12
CA VAL A 135 -4.30 9.05 -12.54
C VAL A 135 -3.52 9.11 -13.84
N ARG A 136 -4.13 9.70 -14.88
CA ARG A 136 -3.43 9.97 -16.15
C ARG A 136 -2.71 11.31 -16.04
N SER A 137 -1.41 11.28 -15.78
CA SER A 137 -0.57 12.47 -15.72
C SER A 137 0.12 12.77 -17.05
N LYS A 138 0.80 13.93 -17.14
CA LYS A 138 1.62 14.29 -18.31
C LYS A 138 2.76 13.30 -18.56
N THR A 139 3.24 12.62 -17.53
CA THR A 139 4.33 11.65 -17.60
C THR A 139 3.86 10.21 -17.84
N GLY A 140 2.54 9.97 -17.91
CA GLY A 140 1.97 8.64 -18.12
C GLY A 140 0.86 8.29 -17.13
N LEU A 141 0.58 6.98 -17.00
CA LEU A 141 -0.38 6.47 -16.04
C LEU A 141 0.30 6.25 -14.69
N CYS A 142 -0.21 6.93 -13.66
CA CYS A 142 0.25 6.79 -12.29
C CYS A 142 -0.82 6.07 -11.47
N ARG A 143 -0.44 5.03 -10.73
CA ARG A 143 -1.29 4.39 -9.73
C ARG A 143 -1.08 5.09 -8.40
N VAL A 144 -2.14 5.62 -7.82
CA VAL A 144 -2.16 6.32 -6.53
C VAL A 144 -2.97 5.50 -5.54
N SER A 145 -2.36 5.13 -4.40
CA SER A 145 -3.10 4.55 -3.29
C SER A 145 -4.00 5.62 -2.67
N LEU A 146 -5.27 5.30 -2.48
CA LEU A 146 -6.23 6.23 -1.86
C LEU A 146 -5.86 6.56 -0.41
N ASP A 147 -5.18 5.64 0.27
CA ASP A 147 -4.69 5.85 1.64
C ASP A 147 -3.56 6.91 1.69
N LYS A 148 -2.89 7.17 0.57
CA LYS A 148 -1.81 8.17 0.44
C LYS A 148 -2.25 9.46 -0.24
N LEU A 149 -3.50 9.54 -0.67
CA LEU A 149 -4.08 10.75 -1.24
C LEU A 149 -4.62 11.62 -0.11
N GLU A 150 -4.01 12.79 0.11
CA GLU A 150 -4.45 13.74 1.12
C GLU A 150 -5.68 14.53 0.65
N TYR A 151 -5.57 15.15 -0.51
CA TYR A 151 -6.69 15.87 -1.13
C TYR A 151 -6.46 16.05 -2.63
N CYS A 152 -7.53 16.39 -3.31
CA CYS A 152 -7.51 16.82 -4.71
C CYS A 152 -8.14 18.20 -4.82
N GLU A 153 -7.52 19.08 -5.62
CA GLU A 153 -8.07 20.41 -5.92
C GLU A 153 -8.20 20.65 -7.43
N VAL A 154 -9.10 21.57 -7.77
CA VAL A 154 -9.23 22.08 -9.14
C VAL A 154 -8.37 23.32 -9.30
N SER A 155 -7.42 23.28 -10.24
CA SER A 155 -6.65 24.43 -10.69
C SER A 155 -6.91 24.67 -12.19
N GLY A 156 -7.75 25.66 -12.49
CA GLY A 156 -8.18 25.92 -13.87
C GLY A 156 -8.97 24.76 -14.48
N ARG A 157 -8.36 24.02 -15.42
CA ARG A 157 -8.94 22.83 -16.08
C ARG A 157 -8.24 21.53 -15.66
N THR A 158 -7.42 21.59 -14.62
CA THR A 158 -6.59 20.48 -14.17
C THR A 158 -6.98 20.10 -12.76
N LEU A 159 -6.96 18.82 -12.46
CA LEU A 159 -7.01 18.27 -11.11
C LEU A 159 -5.58 18.10 -10.60
N LEU A 160 -5.31 18.59 -9.40
CA LEU A 160 -4.06 18.41 -8.68
C LEU A 160 -4.30 17.45 -7.52
N PHE A 161 -3.59 16.33 -7.54
CA PHE A 161 -3.65 15.29 -6.51
C PHE A 161 -2.46 15.44 -5.57
N HIS A 162 -2.71 15.83 -4.34
CA HIS A 162 -1.70 16.04 -3.30
C HIS A 162 -1.52 14.76 -2.49
N LEU A 163 -0.28 14.24 -2.42
CA LEU A 163 0.06 12.97 -1.80
C LEU A 163 0.84 13.19 -0.49
N GLU A 164 0.71 12.23 0.43
CA GLU A 164 1.39 12.19 1.75
C GLU A 164 2.91 12.44 1.67
N ASP A 165 3.55 12.03 0.57
CA ASP A 165 4.99 12.19 0.36
C ASP A 165 5.37 13.58 -0.23
N GLY A 166 4.43 14.50 -0.31
CA GLY A 166 4.59 15.85 -0.84
C GLY A 166 4.57 15.93 -2.37
N ARG A 167 4.41 14.82 -3.09
CA ARG A 167 4.24 14.85 -4.55
C ARG A 167 2.87 15.37 -4.94
N VAL A 168 2.84 16.15 -6.02
CA VAL A 168 1.60 16.61 -6.65
C VAL A 168 1.51 16.05 -8.06
N LEU A 169 0.45 15.33 -8.36
CA LEU A 169 0.18 14.80 -9.69
C LEU A 169 -0.88 15.66 -10.39
N GLU A 170 -0.61 16.03 -11.63
CA GLU A 170 -1.55 16.77 -12.46
C GLU A 170 -2.28 15.81 -13.41
N SER A 171 -3.60 15.96 -13.50
CA SER A 171 -4.43 15.21 -14.46
C SER A 171 -5.50 16.09 -15.06
N SER A 172 -5.80 15.88 -16.33
CA SER A 172 -7.02 16.41 -16.93
C SER A 172 -8.21 15.57 -16.42
N GLY A 173 -9.27 16.23 -15.97
CA GLY A 173 -10.46 15.52 -15.48
C GLY A 173 -11.45 16.48 -14.84
N SER A 174 -12.56 15.93 -14.39
CA SER A 174 -13.63 16.65 -13.73
C SER A 174 -13.69 16.29 -12.25
N MET A 175 -13.84 17.29 -11.39
CA MET A 175 -14.05 17.05 -9.95
C MET A 175 -15.32 16.22 -9.69
N ASP A 176 -16.35 16.36 -10.54
CA ASP A 176 -17.60 15.63 -10.36
C ASP A 176 -17.44 14.14 -10.73
N GLU A 177 -16.66 13.82 -11.77
CA GLU A 177 -16.29 12.43 -12.08
C GLU A 177 -15.46 11.80 -10.97
N LEU A 178 -14.48 12.54 -10.44
CA LEU A 178 -13.65 12.09 -9.32
C LEU A 178 -14.50 11.86 -8.06
N CYS A 179 -15.40 12.76 -7.74
CA CYS A 179 -16.33 12.63 -6.62
C CYS A 179 -17.24 11.42 -6.80
N GLY A 180 -17.74 11.13 -8.01
CA GLY A 180 -18.54 9.97 -8.31
C GLY A 180 -17.85 8.65 -7.97
N GLN A 181 -16.52 8.62 -8.06
CA GLN A 181 -15.72 7.44 -7.71
C GLN A 181 -15.28 7.44 -6.23
N LEU A 182 -14.77 8.56 -5.72
CA LEU A 182 -14.11 8.58 -4.42
C LEU A 182 -15.07 8.81 -3.24
N LEU A 183 -16.24 9.41 -3.41
CA LEU A 183 -17.23 9.51 -2.34
C LEU A 183 -17.92 8.17 -1.99
N LEU A 184 -17.65 7.12 -2.75
CA LEU A 184 -18.00 5.75 -2.37
C LEU A 184 -17.15 5.23 -1.20
N TYR A 185 -15.97 5.82 -1.01
CA TYR A 185 -15.08 5.51 0.11
C TYR A 185 -15.39 6.47 1.26
N ARG A 186 -15.59 5.91 2.44
CA ARG A 186 -16.06 6.65 3.63
C ARG A 186 -15.09 7.70 4.17
N ASN A 187 -13.83 7.59 3.79
CA ASN A 187 -12.78 8.54 4.20
C ASN A 187 -12.70 9.79 3.32
N PHE A 188 -13.47 9.88 2.24
CA PHE A 188 -13.46 11.07 1.38
C PHE A 188 -14.67 11.97 1.63
N LEU A 189 -14.41 13.28 1.60
CA LEU A 189 -15.39 14.35 1.81
C LEU A 189 -15.19 15.45 0.77
N LYS A 190 -16.29 16.04 0.25
CA LYS A 190 -16.28 17.23 -0.64
C LYS A 190 -16.67 18.48 0.16
N PRO A 191 -15.72 19.16 0.84
CA PRO A 191 -16.03 20.36 1.64
C PRO A 191 -16.34 21.59 0.78
N HIS A 192 -15.79 21.64 -0.42
CA HIS A 192 -15.93 22.77 -1.36
C HIS A 192 -16.06 22.25 -2.79
N ARG A 193 -16.65 23.06 -3.70
CA ARG A 193 -16.81 22.68 -5.11
C ARG A 193 -15.50 22.33 -5.83
N SER A 194 -14.38 22.91 -5.36
CA SER A 194 -13.05 22.73 -5.94
C SER A 194 -12.15 21.79 -5.17
N TYR A 195 -12.63 21.16 -4.08
CA TYR A 195 -11.81 20.31 -3.22
C TYR A 195 -12.52 19.01 -2.89
N LEU A 196 -11.78 17.92 -2.95
CA LEU A 196 -12.12 16.61 -2.39
C LEU A 196 -11.00 16.20 -1.44
N VAL A 197 -11.33 15.92 -0.18
CA VAL A 197 -10.35 15.67 0.88
C VAL A 197 -10.49 14.28 1.46
N ASN A 198 -9.36 13.69 1.84
CA ASN A 198 -9.32 12.50 2.67
C ASN A 198 -9.35 12.92 4.14
N MET A 199 -10.36 12.50 4.86
CA MET A 199 -10.60 12.87 6.26
C MET A 199 -9.50 12.39 7.21
N GLU A 200 -8.68 11.42 6.81
CA GLU A 200 -7.53 10.94 7.60
C GLU A 200 -6.45 12.01 7.77
N TYR A 201 -6.36 12.92 6.81
CA TYR A 201 -5.36 13.99 6.78
C TYR A 201 -5.90 15.34 7.25
N ILE A 202 -7.13 15.37 7.79
CA ILE A 202 -7.66 16.59 8.41
C ILE A 202 -7.02 16.80 9.77
N GLN A 203 -6.30 17.90 9.91
CA GLN A 203 -5.69 18.31 11.18
C GLN A 203 -6.67 19.09 12.08
N SER A 204 -7.44 20.02 11.48
CA SER A 204 -8.42 20.81 12.22
C SER A 204 -9.58 21.29 11.35
N ILE A 205 -10.73 21.58 11.99
CA ILE A 205 -11.91 22.14 11.32
C ILE A 205 -12.35 23.37 12.10
N SER A 206 -12.14 24.55 11.53
CA SER A 206 -12.63 25.83 12.03
C SER A 206 -14.00 26.19 11.43
N HIS A 207 -14.48 27.39 11.69
CA HIS A 207 -15.75 27.89 11.13
C HIS A 207 -15.65 28.20 9.63
N ARG A 208 -14.44 28.57 9.14
CA ARG A 208 -14.20 29.05 7.77
C ARG A 208 -13.30 28.16 6.96
N PHE A 209 -12.44 27.38 7.61
CA PHE A 209 -11.40 26.58 6.95
C PHE A 209 -11.31 25.20 7.58
N LEU A 210 -10.95 24.27 6.74
CA LEU A 210 -10.49 22.94 7.07
C LEU A 210 -8.98 22.93 6.81
N THR A 211 -8.16 22.60 7.81
CA THR A 211 -6.71 22.56 7.70
C THR A 211 -6.26 21.11 7.47
N MET A 212 -5.49 20.89 6.41
CA MET A 212 -4.92 19.59 6.09
C MET A 212 -3.59 19.36 6.84
N ALA A 213 -3.06 18.13 6.79
CA ALA A 213 -1.81 17.75 7.43
C ALA A 213 -0.61 18.57 6.92
N ASP A 214 -0.61 18.94 5.65
CA ASP A 214 0.40 19.79 5.00
C ASP A 214 0.23 21.31 5.30
N GLN A 215 -0.68 21.67 6.23
CA GLN A 215 -1.08 23.03 6.61
C GLN A 215 -1.88 23.79 5.55
N THR A 216 -2.32 23.16 4.47
CA THR A 216 -3.19 23.78 3.49
C THR A 216 -4.56 24.09 4.09
N GLU A 217 -5.03 25.31 3.93
CA GLU A 217 -6.35 25.77 4.38
C GLU A 217 -7.37 25.65 3.23
N ILE A 218 -8.33 24.78 3.38
CA ILE A 218 -9.42 24.57 2.42
C ILE A 218 -10.66 25.30 2.89
N PRO A 219 -11.21 26.24 2.08
CA PRO A 219 -12.35 27.07 2.51
C PRO A 219 -13.62 26.25 2.68
N ILE A 220 -14.35 26.53 3.76
CA ILE A 220 -15.67 25.99 4.04
C ILE A 220 -16.72 27.02 3.63
N PRO A 221 -17.63 26.70 2.70
CA PRO A 221 -18.72 27.59 2.31
C PRO A 221 -19.62 27.96 3.51
N HIS A 222 -20.15 29.17 3.47
CA HIS A 222 -21.06 29.63 4.54
C HIS A 222 -22.23 28.67 4.74
N GLY A 223 -22.52 28.31 5.99
CA GLY A 223 -23.59 27.36 6.35
C GLY A 223 -23.23 25.87 6.26
N LYS A 224 -22.08 25.51 5.69
CA LYS A 224 -21.67 24.08 5.53
C LYS A 224 -20.82 23.52 6.68
N CYS A 225 -20.36 24.36 7.61
CA CYS A 225 -19.46 23.95 8.69
C CYS A 225 -20.02 22.82 9.55
N SER A 226 -21.31 22.89 9.93
CA SER A 226 -21.95 21.86 10.77
C SER A 226 -22.06 20.52 10.03
N GLU A 227 -22.41 20.53 8.75
CA GLU A 227 -22.49 19.34 7.91
C GLU A 227 -21.12 18.64 7.80
N ILE A 228 -20.07 19.41 7.54
CA ILE A 228 -18.69 18.91 7.42
C ILE A 228 -18.19 18.36 8.75
N LYS A 229 -18.44 19.05 9.86
CA LYS A 229 -18.08 18.57 11.21
C LYS A 229 -18.79 17.26 11.56
N ASN A 230 -20.07 17.15 11.26
CA ASN A 230 -20.83 15.94 11.53
C ASN A 230 -20.31 14.77 10.71
N ALA A 231 -20.05 14.96 9.42
CA ALA A 231 -19.46 13.92 8.56
C ALA A 231 -18.09 13.45 9.09
N TYR A 232 -17.24 14.38 9.52
CA TYR A 232 -15.95 14.05 10.12
C TYR A 232 -16.11 13.29 11.45
N LEU A 233 -17.01 13.72 12.33
CA LEU A 233 -17.27 13.04 13.60
C LEU A 233 -17.81 11.62 13.39
N GLU A 234 -18.75 11.42 12.48
CA GLU A 234 -19.24 10.08 12.13
C GLU A 234 -18.11 9.17 11.63
N TYR A 235 -17.25 9.68 10.76
CA TYR A 235 -16.06 8.97 10.31
C TYR A 235 -15.13 8.61 11.46
N ALA A 236 -14.80 9.57 12.34
CA ALA A 236 -13.89 9.38 13.46
C ALA A 236 -14.44 8.40 14.51
N PHE A 237 -15.75 8.45 14.81
CA PHE A 237 -16.40 7.50 15.74
C PHE A 237 -16.31 6.05 15.24
N GLN A 238 -16.47 5.82 13.95
CA GLN A 238 -16.37 4.47 13.39
C GLN A 238 -14.95 3.89 13.53
N ARG A 239 -13.92 4.73 13.59
CA ARG A 239 -12.51 4.34 13.79
C ARG A 239 -12.09 4.19 15.27
N LYS A 240 -13.01 4.30 16.22
CA LYS A 240 -12.72 4.23 17.66
C LYS A 240 -11.66 5.25 18.12
N GLN A 241 -11.67 6.44 17.55
CA GLN A 241 -10.82 7.52 18.02
C GLN A 241 -11.29 8.02 19.38
N VAL A 242 -10.35 8.40 20.25
CA VAL A 242 -10.67 8.95 21.58
C VAL A 242 -10.99 10.43 21.43
N PHE A 243 -12.14 10.85 21.95
CA PHE A 243 -12.54 12.26 22.00
C PHE A 243 -12.29 12.81 23.39
N LEU A 244 -11.63 13.96 23.47
CA LEU A 244 -11.56 14.80 24.65
C LEU A 244 -12.55 15.95 24.46
N SER A 245 -13.51 16.07 25.38
CA SER A 245 -14.51 17.14 25.40
C SER A 245 -13.96 18.38 26.10
#